data_1fb7c51046878d4a62947dc8905ac719
#
_entry.id   1fb7c51046878d4a62947dc8905ac719
#
_cell.length_a   1.000
_cell.length_b   1.000
_cell.length_c   1.000
_cell.angle_alpha   90.00
_cell.angle_beta   90.00
_cell.angle_gamma   90.00
#
_symmetry.space_group_name_H-M   'P 1'
#
loop_
_entity.id
_entity.type
_entity.pdbx_description
1 polymer ?
#
loop_
_entity_poly.entity_id
_entity_poly.type
_entity_poly.pdbx_seq_one_letter_code
_entity_poly.pdbx_strand_id
1 'polypeptide(L)'
;MTIPPIPLILIFWFFTEIYNEEIRDLLATEKGLKYDIKRVNAKSNDIYVSNLKIEDVSEGSENIKFLLKRAQKNRAVAATNCNERSSRSHSVFMLKITGKNSVTSESCTGTLNLVDLAGSERLKDSGSTGQRLEETKSINSSLSNLSKVIMALANNKVCTY
;
A
#
# COMPACT_ATOMS: atom_id res chain seq x y z
N MET A 1 25.37 -9.49 -36.35
CA MET A 1 25.28 -9.12 -34.93
C MET A 1 23.81 -8.86 -34.67
N THR A 2 23.08 -9.84 -34.17
CA THR A 2 21.67 -9.73 -33.91
C THR A 2 21.50 -8.96 -32.60
N ILE A 3 20.86 -7.80 -32.66
CA ILE A 3 20.47 -7.02 -31.46
C ILE A 3 19.54 -7.92 -30.62
N PRO A 4 19.84 -8.18 -29.35
CA PRO A 4 18.95 -8.98 -28.54
C PRO A 4 17.58 -8.24 -28.45
N PRO A 5 16.46 -8.99 -28.49
CA PRO A 5 15.16 -8.40 -28.44
C PRO A 5 14.99 -7.63 -27.11
N ILE A 6 14.56 -6.38 -27.21
CA ILE A 6 14.27 -5.55 -26.03
C ILE A 6 13.04 -6.14 -25.36
N PRO A 7 13.12 -6.58 -24.10
CA PRO A 7 11.95 -7.09 -23.40
C PRO A 7 10.93 -5.96 -23.22
N LEU A 8 9.66 -6.22 -23.54
CA LEU A 8 8.57 -5.31 -23.16
C LEU A 8 8.44 -5.37 -21.62
N ILE A 9 8.69 -4.26 -20.95
CA ILE A 9 8.56 -4.15 -19.51
C ILE A 9 7.43 -3.18 -19.22
N LEU A 10 6.39 -3.68 -18.52
CA LEU A 10 5.30 -2.86 -17.99
C LEU A 10 5.47 -2.74 -16.49
N ILE A 11 5.42 -1.53 -15.99
CA ILE A 11 5.60 -1.23 -14.57
C ILE A 11 4.37 -0.48 -14.09
N PHE A 12 3.63 -1.10 -13.19
CA PHE A 12 2.45 -0.51 -12.56
C PHE A 12 2.74 -0.17 -11.11
N TRP A 13 2.22 0.94 -10.66
CA TRP A 13 2.49 1.50 -9.36
C TRP A 13 1.23 2.01 -8.69
N PHE A 14 1.07 1.72 -7.40
CA PHE A 14 0.10 2.40 -6.56
C PHE A 14 0.66 2.66 -5.15
N PHE A 15 0.10 3.65 -4.47
CA PHE A 15 0.54 4.06 -3.15
C PHE A 15 -0.66 4.42 -2.28
N THR A 16 -0.87 3.66 -1.21
CA THR A 16 -2.00 3.82 -0.30
C THR A 16 -1.55 4.17 1.11
N GLU A 17 -2.40 4.88 1.82
CA GLU A 17 -2.31 5.13 3.24
C GLU A 17 -3.51 4.51 3.94
N ILE A 18 -3.29 3.84 5.08
CA ILE A 18 -4.35 3.35 5.96
C ILE A 18 -4.27 4.15 7.24
N TYR A 19 -5.31 4.91 7.54
CA TYR A 19 -5.41 5.76 8.69
C TYR A 19 -6.81 5.66 9.30
N ASN A 20 -6.89 5.34 10.58
CA ASN A 20 -8.14 5.19 11.32
C ASN A 20 -9.15 4.27 10.59
N GLU A 21 -8.70 3.07 10.18
CA GLU A 21 -9.45 2.04 9.43
C GLU A 21 -9.92 2.47 8.03
N GLU A 22 -9.50 3.64 7.54
CA GLU A 22 -9.81 4.12 6.20
C GLU A 22 -8.62 3.99 5.26
N ILE A 23 -8.89 3.48 4.06
CA ILE A 23 -7.91 3.45 2.98
C ILE A 23 -7.97 4.76 2.19
N ARG A 24 -6.81 5.30 1.85
CA ARG A 24 -6.63 6.47 1.00
C ARG A 24 -5.64 6.19 -0.09
N ASP A 25 -5.93 6.63 -1.28
CA ASP A 25 -5.00 6.60 -2.39
C ASP A 25 -4.17 7.89 -2.41
N LEU A 26 -2.85 7.76 -2.22
CA LEU A 26 -1.93 8.90 -2.24
C LEU A 26 -1.61 9.41 -3.65
N LEU A 27 -2.02 8.68 -4.69
CA LEU A 27 -1.89 9.09 -6.09
C LEU A 27 -3.19 9.65 -6.68
N ALA A 28 -4.31 9.54 -5.97
CA ALA A 28 -5.59 10.02 -6.44
C ALA A 28 -5.57 11.50 -6.82
N THR A 29 -6.23 11.82 -7.93
CA THR A 29 -6.52 13.18 -8.38
C THR A 29 -7.92 13.62 -7.98
N GLU A 30 -8.82 12.67 -7.81
CA GLU A 30 -10.21 12.87 -7.47
C GLU A 30 -10.41 12.72 -5.96
N LYS A 31 -11.34 13.51 -5.41
CA LYS A 31 -11.72 13.44 -4.00
C LYS A 31 -13.04 12.68 -3.84
N GLY A 32 -13.24 12.07 -2.68
CA GLY A 32 -14.51 11.43 -2.32
C GLY A 32 -14.69 10.01 -2.86
N LEU A 33 -13.67 9.41 -3.48
CA LEU A 33 -13.72 8.01 -3.84
C LEU A 33 -13.66 7.13 -2.59
N LYS A 34 -14.47 6.07 -2.60
CA LYS A 34 -14.44 5.05 -1.55
C LYS A 34 -13.57 3.88 -2.01
N TYR A 35 -12.72 3.41 -1.11
CA TYR A 35 -11.78 2.32 -1.36
C TYR A 35 -12.18 1.12 -0.53
N ASP A 36 -12.46 -0.01 -1.18
CA ASP A 36 -12.84 -1.25 -0.52
C ASP A 36 -11.89 -2.38 -0.92
N ILE A 37 -11.51 -3.23 0.03
CA ILE A 37 -10.75 -4.44 -0.25
C ILE A 37 -11.71 -5.50 -0.80
N LYS A 38 -11.43 -6.01 -1.99
CA LYS A 38 -12.26 -7.00 -2.68
C LYS A 38 -11.42 -8.20 -3.10
N ARG A 39 -12.04 -9.37 -3.17
CA ARG A 39 -11.42 -10.55 -3.80
C ARG A 39 -11.51 -10.46 -5.31
N VAL A 40 -10.47 -10.90 -6.01
CA VAL A 40 -10.43 -10.93 -7.49
C VAL A 40 -11.55 -11.85 -8.02
N ASN A 41 -11.74 -13.00 -7.40
CA ASN A 41 -12.86 -13.91 -7.67
C ASN A 41 -13.13 -14.82 -6.46
N ALA A 42 -14.24 -15.56 -6.49
CA ALA A 42 -14.65 -16.43 -5.37
C ALA A 42 -13.69 -17.61 -5.10
N LYS A 43 -12.85 -17.98 -6.07
CA LYS A 43 -11.92 -19.13 -5.98
C LYS A 43 -10.49 -18.72 -5.70
N SER A 44 -10.17 -17.44 -5.83
CA SER A 44 -8.82 -16.89 -5.56
C SER A 44 -8.76 -16.25 -4.18
N ASN A 45 -7.63 -16.40 -3.51
CA ASN A 45 -7.31 -15.65 -2.31
C ASN A 45 -6.71 -14.27 -2.62
N ASP A 46 -6.53 -13.96 -3.92
CA ASP A 46 -6.00 -12.68 -4.34
C ASP A 46 -7.01 -11.57 -4.05
N ILE A 47 -6.50 -10.49 -3.51
CA ILE A 47 -7.28 -9.29 -3.19
C ILE A 47 -6.80 -8.10 -3.99
N TYR A 48 -7.69 -7.14 -4.17
CA TYR A 48 -7.37 -5.83 -4.71
C TYR A 48 -8.16 -4.75 -3.95
N VAL A 49 -7.69 -3.52 -4.04
CA VAL A 49 -8.43 -2.36 -3.53
C VAL A 49 -9.13 -1.70 -4.70
N SER A 50 -10.46 -1.50 -4.56
CA SER A 50 -11.24 -0.84 -5.61
C SER A 50 -10.86 0.63 -5.76
N ASN A 51 -11.03 1.17 -6.96
CA ASN A 51 -10.85 2.58 -7.29
C ASN A 51 -9.42 3.15 -7.08
N LEU A 52 -8.42 2.30 -6.81
CA LEU A 52 -7.03 2.77 -6.74
C LEU A 52 -6.57 3.32 -8.09
N LYS A 53 -5.89 4.44 -8.03
CA LYS A 53 -5.19 4.96 -9.20
C LYS A 53 -3.91 4.16 -9.42
N ILE A 54 -3.83 3.51 -10.58
CA ILE A 54 -2.67 2.77 -11.02
C ILE A 54 -1.96 3.65 -12.06
N GLU A 55 -0.69 3.96 -11.81
CA GLU A 55 0.13 4.73 -12.74
C GLU A 55 1.09 3.79 -13.47
N ASP A 56 1.19 3.97 -14.79
CA ASP A 56 2.20 3.30 -15.61
C ASP A 56 3.49 4.13 -15.57
N VAL A 57 4.58 3.49 -15.15
CA VAL A 57 5.90 4.12 -15.03
C VAL A 57 6.95 3.48 -15.94
N SER A 58 6.51 2.77 -16.97
CA SER A 58 7.38 2.08 -17.93
C SER A 58 8.31 3.04 -18.69
N GLU A 59 7.95 4.33 -18.80
CA GLU A 59 8.68 5.34 -19.57
C GLU A 59 9.87 5.97 -18.84
N GLY A 60 10.18 5.57 -17.59
CA GLY A 60 11.42 5.97 -16.95
C GLY A 60 11.35 6.49 -15.51
N SER A 61 12.52 6.68 -14.92
CA SER A 61 12.71 7.00 -13.51
C SER A 61 12.21 8.39 -13.08
N GLU A 62 12.09 9.34 -13.99
CA GLU A 62 11.61 10.70 -13.67
C GLU A 62 10.13 10.69 -13.26
N ASN A 63 9.31 9.85 -13.91
CA ASN A 63 7.92 9.63 -13.52
C ASN A 63 7.81 9.08 -12.10
N ILE A 64 8.70 8.18 -11.71
CA ILE A 64 8.76 7.61 -10.36
C ILE A 64 9.01 8.70 -9.31
N LYS A 65 10.00 9.57 -9.54
CA LYS A 65 10.31 10.68 -8.62
C LYS A 65 9.14 11.66 -8.48
N PHE A 66 8.47 11.95 -9.59
CA PHE A 66 7.29 12.82 -9.59
C PHE A 66 6.15 12.21 -8.76
N LEU A 67 5.85 10.92 -8.97
CA LEU A 67 4.80 10.22 -8.24
C LEU A 67 5.10 10.12 -6.74
N LEU A 68 6.36 9.86 -6.36
CA LEU A 68 6.78 9.88 -4.94
C LEU A 68 6.56 11.25 -4.32
N LYS A 69 6.98 12.33 -4.97
CA LYS A 69 6.76 13.70 -4.48
C LYS A 69 5.28 14.01 -4.32
N ARG A 70 4.44 13.55 -5.28
CA ARG A 70 2.99 13.70 -5.22
C ARG A 70 2.40 12.96 -4.03
N ALA A 71 2.76 11.70 -3.84
CA ALA A 71 2.31 10.90 -2.71
C ALA A 71 2.72 11.52 -1.37
N GLN A 72 3.96 11.97 -1.23
CA GLN A 72 4.46 12.67 -0.05
C GLN A 72 3.65 13.96 0.22
N LYS A 73 3.39 14.77 -0.81
CA LYS A 73 2.57 15.98 -0.69
C LYS A 73 1.16 15.65 -0.23
N ASN A 74 0.52 14.63 -0.82
CA ASN A 74 -0.83 14.22 -0.45
C ASN A 74 -0.90 13.66 0.98
N ARG A 75 0.13 12.92 1.42
CA ARG A 75 0.28 12.48 2.82
C ARG A 75 0.44 13.67 3.77
N ALA A 76 1.27 14.65 3.42
CA ALA A 76 1.52 15.84 4.22
C ALA A 76 0.28 16.75 4.34
N VAL A 77 -0.46 16.98 3.25
CA VAL A 77 -1.70 17.78 3.24
C VAL A 77 -2.76 17.17 4.17
N ALA A 78 -2.81 15.86 4.27
CA ALA A 78 -3.70 15.17 5.19
C ALA A 78 -3.27 15.31 6.67
N ALA A 79 -2.03 15.72 6.93
CA ALA A 79 -1.43 15.92 8.27
C ALA A 79 -1.71 17.30 8.88
N THR A 80 -2.58 18.13 8.29
CA THR A 80 -2.88 19.48 8.82
C THR A 80 -3.53 19.41 10.19
N ASN A 81 -2.90 20.14 11.12
CA ASN A 81 -3.23 20.40 12.51
C ASN A 81 -2.74 19.37 13.54
N CYS A 82 -1.52 19.61 13.99
CA CYS A 82 -0.97 19.28 15.30
C CYS A 82 -0.42 17.88 15.60
N ASN A 83 -0.23 16.97 14.65
CA ASN A 83 0.53 15.74 14.97
C ASN A 83 1.15 15.12 13.72
N GLU A 84 2.32 14.51 13.87
CA GLU A 84 2.96 13.69 12.84
C GLU A 84 2.06 12.50 12.43
N ARG A 85 1.21 12.76 11.44
CA ARG A 85 0.28 11.74 10.93
C ARG A 85 1.01 10.52 10.40
N SER A 86 2.25 10.70 9.95
CA SER A 86 3.09 9.61 9.46
C SER A 86 3.36 8.54 10.54
N SER A 87 3.48 8.94 11.82
CA SER A 87 3.62 7.98 12.92
C SER A 87 2.33 7.23 13.27
N ARG A 88 1.19 7.62 12.71
CA ARG A 88 -0.15 7.11 13.04
C ARG A 88 -0.91 6.51 11.86
N SER A 89 -0.30 6.45 10.71
CA SER A 89 -0.83 5.80 9.52
C SER A 89 0.12 4.72 9.02
N HIS A 90 -0.44 3.65 8.46
CA HIS A 90 0.34 2.69 7.69
C HIS A 90 0.38 3.15 6.24
N SER A 91 1.52 2.99 5.58
CA SER A 91 1.60 3.22 4.15
C SER A 91 2.03 1.95 3.41
N VAL A 92 1.39 1.68 2.31
CA VAL A 92 1.67 0.53 1.45
C VAL A 92 1.94 1.03 0.05
N PHE A 93 3.15 0.78 -0.39
CA PHE A 93 3.60 1.01 -1.74
C PHE A 93 3.73 -0.32 -2.45
N MET A 94 3.14 -0.45 -3.62
CA MET A 94 3.27 -1.66 -4.45
C MET A 94 3.76 -1.29 -5.84
N LEU A 95 4.75 -2.04 -6.30
CA LEU A 95 5.30 -1.98 -7.64
C LEU A 95 5.12 -3.36 -8.29
N LYS A 96 4.38 -3.42 -9.38
CA LYS A 96 4.21 -4.63 -10.18
C LYS A 96 4.97 -4.47 -11.49
N ILE A 97 5.88 -5.40 -11.77
CA ILE A 97 6.71 -5.41 -12.97
C ILE A 97 6.32 -6.64 -13.78
N THR A 98 5.98 -6.44 -15.05
CA THR A 98 5.73 -7.53 -15.98
C THR A 98 6.69 -7.39 -17.16
N GLY A 99 7.53 -8.39 -17.35
CA GLY A 99 8.43 -8.51 -18.50
C GLY A 99 7.92 -9.56 -19.50
N LYS A 100 8.01 -9.27 -20.79
CA LYS A 100 7.69 -10.22 -21.86
C LYS A 100 8.82 -10.26 -22.87
N ASN A 101 9.35 -11.46 -23.14
CA ASN A 101 10.31 -11.69 -24.21
C ASN A 101 9.55 -11.73 -25.55
N SER A 102 9.89 -10.84 -26.47
CA SER A 102 9.22 -10.74 -27.78
C SER A 102 9.53 -11.91 -28.73
N VAL A 103 10.61 -12.66 -28.48
CA VAL A 103 11.02 -13.80 -29.33
C VAL A 103 10.49 -15.10 -28.78
N THR A 104 10.70 -15.39 -27.48
CA THR A 104 10.28 -16.66 -26.89
C THR A 104 8.82 -16.63 -26.40
N SER A 105 8.19 -15.44 -26.39
CA SER A 105 6.85 -15.21 -25.80
C SER A 105 6.76 -15.51 -24.31
N GLU A 106 7.87 -15.83 -23.66
CA GLU A 106 7.92 -16.02 -22.21
C GLU A 106 7.61 -14.72 -21.48
N SER A 107 6.88 -14.81 -20.39
CA SER A 107 6.58 -13.67 -19.53
C SER A 107 6.92 -13.98 -18.09
N CYS A 108 7.39 -12.97 -17.37
CA CYS A 108 7.56 -13.03 -15.93
C CYS A 108 6.86 -11.84 -15.26
N THR A 109 6.34 -12.05 -14.07
CA THR A 109 5.74 -10.98 -13.25
C THR A 109 6.34 -11.03 -11.86
N GLY A 110 6.81 -9.87 -11.40
CA GLY A 110 7.29 -9.66 -10.05
C GLY A 110 6.47 -8.58 -9.35
N THR A 111 6.33 -8.68 -8.03
CA THR A 111 5.68 -7.67 -7.21
C THR A 111 6.58 -7.31 -6.04
N LEU A 112 6.84 -6.02 -5.88
CA LEU A 112 7.53 -5.45 -4.73
C LEU A 112 6.52 -4.70 -3.88
N ASN A 113 6.41 -5.10 -2.61
CA ASN A 113 5.60 -4.39 -1.62
C ASN A 113 6.54 -3.74 -0.59
N LEU A 114 6.45 -2.42 -0.43
CA LEU A 114 7.12 -1.68 0.63
C LEU A 114 6.06 -1.21 1.61
N VAL A 115 6.22 -1.59 2.87
CA VAL A 115 5.24 -1.28 3.92
C VAL A 115 5.94 -0.50 5.02
N ASP A 116 5.38 0.67 5.34
CA ASP A 116 5.78 1.51 6.47
C ASP A 116 4.61 1.53 7.46
N LEU A 117 4.82 0.94 8.62
CA LEU A 117 3.78 0.79 9.63
C LEU A 117 3.74 1.97 10.59
N ALA A 118 2.57 2.28 11.11
CA ALA A 118 2.40 3.24 12.20
C ALA A 118 3.18 2.80 13.44
N GLY A 119 3.51 3.76 14.30
CA GLY A 119 4.19 3.48 15.57
C GLY A 119 3.33 2.63 16.51
N SER A 120 3.98 1.84 17.35
CA SER A 120 3.35 0.93 18.32
C SER A 120 3.34 1.51 19.73
N GLU A 121 3.03 2.79 19.88
CA GLU A 121 3.04 3.47 21.17
C GLU A 121 2.03 2.85 22.15
N ARG A 122 2.46 2.66 23.38
CA ARG A 122 1.59 2.17 24.45
C ARG A 122 0.59 3.25 24.87
N LEU A 123 -0.69 2.88 25.00
CA LEU A 123 -1.77 3.78 25.47
C LEU A 123 -1.41 4.46 26.79
N LYS A 124 -0.74 3.75 27.72
CA LYS A 124 -0.35 4.27 29.02
C LYS A 124 0.69 5.40 28.94
N ASP A 125 1.56 5.33 27.95
CA ASP A 125 2.68 6.27 27.79
C ASP A 125 2.29 7.49 26.96
N SER A 126 1.18 7.40 26.20
CA SER A 126 0.76 8.46 25.28
C SER A 126 0.01 9.62 25.96
N GLY A 127 -0.54 9.44 27.17
CA GLY A 127 -1.38 10.43 27.84
C GLY A 127 -2.59 10.88 27.01
N SER A 128 -2.97 10.08 26.02
CA SER A 128 -3.96 10.43 25.00
C SER A 128 -5.38 10.42 25.58
N THR A 129 -6.16 11.46 25.28
CA THR A 129 -7.58 11.59 25.65
C THR A 129 -8.41 11.91 24.40
N GLY A 130 -9.71 11.63 24.47
CA GLY A 130 -10.64 11.95 23.38
C GLY A 130 -10.28 11.29 22.07
N GLN A 131 -10.28 12.06 20.98
CA GLN A 131 -10.04 11.57 19.62
C GLN A 131 -8.66 10.89 19.45
N ARG A 132 -7.63 11.38 20.15
CA ARG A 132 -6.28 10.75 20.12
C ARG A 132 -6.28 9.35 20.72
N LEU A 133 -7.11 9.11 21.74
CA LEU A 133 -7.27 7.80 22.37
C LEU A 133 -7.86 6.79 21.37
N GLU A 134 -8.91 7.17 20.66
CA GLU A 134 -9.54 6.31 19.64
C GLU A 134 -8.59 6.00 18.49
N GLU A 135 -7.85 7.00 18.02
CA GLU A 135 -6.81 6.82 17.00
C GLU A 135 -5.71 5.83 17.44
N THR A 136 -5.21 5.97 18.68
CA THR A 136 -4.19 5.05 19.21
C THR A 136 -4.74 3.63 19.38
N LYS A 137 -6.00 3.49 19.77
CA LYS A 137 -6.69 2.18 19.84
C LYS A 137 -6.76 1.51 18.46
N SER A 138 -7.16 2.27 17.43
CA SER A 138 -7.24 1.79 16.05
C SER A 138 -5.88 1.31 15.56
N ILE A 139 -4.81 2.09 15.76
CA ILE A 139 -3.43 1.72 15.39
C ILE A 139 -3.02 0.42 16.08
N ASN A 140 -3.19 0.33 17.40
CA ASN A 140 -2.79 -0.86 18.14
C ASN A 140 -3.62 -2.10 17.77
N SER A 141 -4.90 -1.92 17.45
CA SER A 141 -5.77 -2.98 16.95
C SER A 141 -5.26 -3.52 15.62
N SER A 142 -4.96 -2.64 14.66
CA SER A 142 -4.46 -3.03 13.34
C SER A 142 -3.13 -3.77 13.42
N LEU A 143 -2.18 -3.29 14.23
CA LEU A 143 -0.89 -3.95 14.46
C LEU A 143 -1.04 -5.31 15.16
N SER A 144 -1.96 -5.41 16.13
CA SER A 144 -2.27 -6.69 16.80
C SER A 144 -2.86 -7.71 15.82
N ASN A 145 -3.77 -7.28 14.96
CA ASN A 145 -4.37 -8.14 13.95
C ASN A 145 -3.33 -8.59 12.91
N LEU A 146 -2.45 -7.70 12.46
CA LEU A 146 -1.33 -8.05 11.59
C LEU A 146 -0.43 -9.11 12.24
N SER A 147 -0.10 -8.95 13.52
CA SER A 147 0.71 -9.93 14.27
C SER A 147 0.03 -11.30 14.34
N LYS A 148 -1.30 -11.34 14.57
CA LYS A 148 -2.07 -12.60 14.57
C LYS A 148 -2.02 -13.29 13.21
N VAL A 149 -2.16 -12.53 12.10
CA VAL A 149 -2.06 -13.09 10.73
C VAL A 149 -0.69 -13.67 10.49
N ILE A 150 0.38 -12.95 10.81
CA ILE A 150 1.76 -13.42 10.63
C ILE A 150 2.00 -14.70 11.45
N MET A 151 1.54 -14.73 12.70
CA MET A 151 1.67 -15.92 13.56
C MET A 151 0.88 -17.12 13.00
N ALA A 152 -0.34 -16.88 12.48
CA ALA A 152 -1.14 -17.94 11.87
C ALA A 152 -0.46 -18.52 10.63
N LEU A 153 0.07 -17.66 9.76
CA LEU A 153 0.83 -18.07 8.56
C LEU A 153 2.09 -18.86 8.94
N ALA A 154 2.87 -18.39 9.92
CA ALA A 154 4.08 -19.06 10.39
C ALA A 154 3.80 -20.45 10.97
N ASN A 155 2.63 -20.65 11.56
CA ASN A 155 2.22 -21.92 12.15
C ASN A 155 1.36 -22.81 11.22
N ASN A 156 1.20 -22.44 9.96
CA ASN A 156 0.29 -23.08 8.99
C ASN A 156 -1.15 -23.25 9.52
N LYS A 157 -1.61 -22.29 10.32
CA LYS A 157 -2.97 -22.29 10.89
C LYS A 157 -3.88 -21.39 10.07
N VAL A 158 -5.14 -21.76 9.96
CA VAL A 158 -6.16 -20.89 9.37
C VAL A 158 -6.41 -19.73 10.33
N CYS A 159 -6.29 -18.50 9.84
CA CYS A 159 -6.64 -17.32 10.61
C CYS A 159 -8.17 -17.15 10.54
N THR A 160 -8.87 -17.38 11.64
CA THR A 160 -10.30 -17.07 11.78
C THR A 160 -10.44 -15.69 12.37
N TYR A 161 -11.06 -14.76 11.63
CA TYR A 161 -11.47 -13.43 12.08
C TYR A 161 -12.91 -13.48 12.58
#